data_3d8d32dc26a026add61507c29009b9f7
#
_entry.id   3d8d32dc26a026add61507c29009b9f7
#
_cell.length_a   1.000
_cell.length_b   1.000
_cell.length_c   1.000
_cell.angle_alpha   90.00
_cell.angle_beta   90.00
_cell.angle_gamma   90.00
#
_symmetry.space_group_name_H-M   'P 1'
#
loop_
_entity.id
_entity.type
_entity.pdbx_description
1 polymer ?
#
loop_
_entity_poly.entity_id
_entity_poly.type
_entity_poly.pdbx_seq_one_letter_code
_entity_poly.pdbx_strand_id
1 'polypeptide(L)'
;MLENREYELLNAAEVICTTCSSSADKRLNAFKFPLVLIDEATQATEPECLIPIVQGCQQLVLVGDHQQLGPVVMNRKVARAGLNESLFERLVLLGVKPRRLEVQYRMHPSLSEFPSNMFYDGMLQNGVSSHERLRKHVAIPWPIPTMPMMFYQNLGQEEISPSCTSYLNRTEASNVEKLVTA
;
A
#
# COMPACT_ATOMS: atom_id res chain seq x y z
N MET A 1 -5.11 27.43 26.02
CA MET A 1 -6.39 26.66 26.13
C MET A 1 -6.53 25.55 25.09
N LEU A 2 -6.21 25.78 23.83
CA LEU A 2 -6.27 24.73 22.79
C LEU A 2 -5.23 23.65 23.00
N GLU A 3 -3.98 24.01 23.27
CA GLU A 3 -2.88 23.06 23.52
C GLU A 3 -3.14 22.11 24.70
N ASN A 4 -3.79 22.58 25.77
CA ASN A 4 -4.15 21.72 26.90
C ASN A 4 -5.21 20.67 26.50
N ARG A 5 -6.19 21.05 25.67
CA ARG A 5 -7.21 20.10 25.20
C ARG A 5 -6.64 19.04 24.26
N GLU A 6 -5.74 19.44 23.37
CA GLU A 6 -5.04 18.49 22.49
C GLU A 6 -4.22 17.47 23.30
N TYR A 7 -3.47 17.96 24.30
CA TYR A 7 -2.71 17.10 25.19
C TYR A 7 -3.60 16.12 25.98
N GLU A 8 -4.72 16.61 26.53
CA GLU A 8 -5.68 15.76 27.25
C GLU A 8 -6.24 14.65 26.36
N LEU A 9 -6.60 14.98 25.10
CA LEU A 9 -7.09 14.01 24.13
C LEU A 9 -6.03 12.96 23.78
N LEU A 10 -4.80 13.38 23.50
CA LEU A 10 -3.70 12.48 23.19
C LEU A 10 -3.37 11.59 24.38
N ASN A 11 -3.38 12.13 25.60
CA ASN A 11 -3.09 11.39 26.83
C ASN A 11 -4.19 10.38 27.19
N ALA A 12 -5.42 10.63 26.80
CA ALA A 12 -6.55 9.72 27.01
C ALA A 12 -6.66 8.65 25.90
N ALA A 13 -5.96 8.80 24.78
CA ALA A 13 -6.03 7.89 23.68
C ALA A 13 -5.25 6.59 23.98
N GLU A 14 -5.87 5.45 23.76
CA GLU A 14 -5.21 4.13 23.84
C GLU A 14 -4.36 3.84 22.60
N VAL A 15 -4.75 4.38 21.45
CA VAL A 15 -4.05 4.24 20.16
C VAL A 15 -3.97 5.60 19.47
N ILE A 16 -2.79 5.95 18.97
CA ILE A 16 -2.56 7.14 18.15
C ILE A 16 -2.16 6.71 16.75
N CYS A 17 -2.94 7.11 15.75
CA CYS A 17 -2.67 6.86 14.34
C CYS A 17 -2.07 8.10 13.69
N THR A 18 -0.93 7.90 13.01
CA THR A 18 -0.22 8.99 12.32
C THR A 18 0.63 8.43 11.19
N THR A 19 1.16 9.28 10.31
CA THR A 19 2.21 8.84 9.38
C THR A 19 3.56 8.76 10.09
N CYS A 20 4.50 7.98 9.56
CA CYS A 20 5.85 7.89 10.13
C CYS A 20 6.48 9.27 10.31
N SER A 21 6.42 10.12 9.29
CA SER A 21 6.98 11.48 9.35
C SER A 21 6.26 12.37 10.38
N SER A 22 4.93 12.29 10.46
CA SER A 22 4.14 13.09 11.40
C SER A 22 4.28 12.61 12.84
N SER A 23 4.82 11.42 13.09
CA SER A 23 5.12 10.97 14.46
C SER A 23 6.20 11.81 15.15
N ALA A 24 6.99 12.59 14.39
CA ALA A 24 7.95 13.58 14.92
C ALA A 24 7.30 14.89 15.37
N ASP A 25 5.98 15.02 15.35
CA ASP A 25 5.28 16.23 15.79
C ASP A 25 5.59 16.53 17.26
N LYS A 26 5.84 17.81 17.57
CA LYS A 26 6.20 18.27 18.92
C LYS A 26 5.15 17.90 19.97
N ARG A 27 3.89 17.79 19.57
CA ARG A 27 2.78 17.36 20.46
C ARG A 27 2.94 15.93 20.96
N LEU A 28 3.68 15.09 20.24
CA LEU A 28 3.95 13.70 20.61
C LEU A 28 5.24 13.52 21.42
N ASN A 29 6.11 14.51 21.52
CA ASN A 29 7.40 14.42 22.21
C ASN A 29 7.31 14.07 23.71
N ALA A 30 6.19 14.41 24.35
CA ALA A 30 5.97 14.09 25.77
C ALA A 30 5.54 12.64 26.03
N PHE A 31 5.17 11.91 24.97
CA PHE A 31 4.69 10.54 25.07
C PHE A 31 5.77 9.54 24.72
N LYS A 32 5.62 8.33 25.23
CA LYS A 32 6.43 7.17 24.86
C LYS A 32 5.52 6.07 24.34
N PHE A 33 5.93 5.48 23.24
CA PHE A 33 5.14 4.46 22.54
C PHE A 33 5.88 3.10 22.65
N PRO A 34 5.60 2.29 23.68
CA PRO A 34 6.27 1.00 23.86
C PRO A 34 5.92 -0.01 22.78
N LEU A 35 4.74 0.11 22.17
CA LEU A 35 4.32 -0.67 21.02
C LEU A 35 4.14 0.24 19.80
N VAL A 36 4.87 -0.07 18.73
CA VAL A 36 4.78 0.61 17.44
C VAL A 36 4.39 -0.39 16.37
N LEU A 37 3.33 -0.09 15.63
CA LEU A 37 2.93 -0.84 14.45
C LEU A 37 3.06 0.07 13.24
N ILE A 38 3.80 -0.37 12.23
CA ILE A 38 3.95 0.33 10.95
C ILE A 38 3.30 -0.53 9.87
N ASP A 39 2.19 -0.04 9.33
CA ASP A 39 1.52 -0.64 8.19
C ASP A 39 2.13 -0.12 6.88
N GLU A 40 2.12 -0.95 5.83
CA GLU A 40 2.80 -0.69 4.56
C GLU A 40 4.30 -0.33 4.75
N ALA A 41 4.95 -0.99 5.72
CA ALA A 41 6.33 -0.71 6.09
C ALA A 41 7.34 -0.92 4.94
N THR A 42 6.96 -1.66 3.92
CA THR A 42 7.76 -1.86 2.70
C THR A 42 7.75 -0.64 1.77
N GLN A 43 6.82 0.29 1.93
CA GLN A 43 6.73 1.52 1.13
C GLN A 43 7.42 2.73 1.77
N ALA A 44 7.82 2.60 3.03
CA ALA A 44 8.55 3.64 3.75
C ALA A 44 10.07 3.40 3.66
N THR A 45 10.84 4.48 3.51
CA THR A 45 12.30 4.39 3.64
C THR A 45 12.68 4.02 5.08
N GLU A 46 13.83 3.38 5.27
CA GLU A 46 14.28 3.03 6.62
C GLU A 46 14.35 4.24 7.58
N PRO A 47 14.91 5.41 7.19
CA PRO A 47 14.90 6.60 8.04
C PRO A 47 13.50 7.04 8.47
N GLU A 48 12.49 6.93 7.60
CA GLU A 48 11.10 7.25 7.95
C GLU A 48 10.54 6.29 9.00
N CYS A 49 10.80 4.98 8.87
CA CYS A 49 10.40 3.99 9.86
C CYS A 49 11.06 4.22 11.23
N LEU A 50 12.29 4.74 11.26
CA LEU A 50 13.00 4.98 12.51
C LEU A 50 12.37 6.10 13.34
N ILE A 51 11.67 7.05 12.73
CA ILE A 51 11.07 8.20 13.45
C ILE A 51 10.14 7.74 14.59
N PRO A 52 9.11 6.92 14.37
CA PRO A 52 8.28 6.44 15.45
C PRO A 52 9.01 5.45 16.38
N ILE A 53 9.98 4.70 15.89
CA ILE A 53 10.69 3.68 16.66
C ILE A 53 11.53 4.32 17.79
N VAL A 54 12.22 5.42 17.51
CA VAL A 54 13.08 6.08 18.50
C VAL A 54 12.31 6.75 19.65
N GLN A 55 11.00 6.83 19.58
CA GLN A 55 10.14 7.41 20.63
C GLN A 55 9.83 6.45 21.78
N GLY A 56 10.70 5.49 22.03
CA GLY A 56 10.59 4.58 23.17
C GLY A 56 9.99 3.21 22.82
N CYS A 57 10.04 2.81 21.56
CA CYS A 57 9.59 1.51 21.12
C CYS A 57 10.34 0.38 21.80
N GLN A 58 9.58 -0.54 22.40
CA GLN A 58 10.08 -1.80 22.99
C GLN A 58 9.65 -3.01 22.16
N GLN A 59 8.49 -2.89 21.50
CA GLN A 59 7.94 -3.93 20.64
C GLN A 59 7.52 -3.30 19.31
N LEU A 60 8.11 -3.80 18.21
CA LEU A 60 7.86 -3.35 16.87
C LEU A 60 7.12 -4.40 16.06
N VAL A 61 6.04 -3.98 15.39
CA VAL A 61 5.32 -4.78 14.41
C VAL A 61 5.40 -4.08 13.07
N LEU A 62 6.02 -4.73 12.09
CA LEU A 62 6.06 -4.26 10.71
C LEU A 62 5.10 -5.10 9.88
N VAL A 63 4.17 -4.43 9.19
CA VAL A 63 3.23 -5.04 8.25
C VAL A 63 3.57 -4.51 6.86
N GLY A 64 3.65 -5.38 5.87
CA GLY A 64 3.98 -4.98 4.52
C GLY A 64 4.20 -6.17 3.60
N ASP A 65 4.41 -5.88 2.34
CA ASP A 65 4.60 -6.87 1.29
C ASP A 65 5.79 -6.49 0.41
N HIS A 66 6.91 -7.17 0.60
CA HIS A 66 8.14 -6.93 -0.15
C HIS A 66 8.10 -7.41 -1.61
N GLN A 67 7.03 -8.09 -2.03
CA GLN A 67 6.77 -8.42 -3.43
C GLN A 67 6.01 -7.31 -4.17
N GLN A 68 5.56 -6.27 -3.45
CA GLN A 68 4.95 -5.07 -4.03
C GLN A 68 5.97 -3.93 -4.14
N LEU A 69 5.48 -2.74 -4.51
CA LEU A 69 6.34 -1.57 -4.70
C LEU A 69 7.04 -1.17 -3.39
N GLY A 70 8.34 -0.95 -3.48
CA GLY A 70 9.16 -0.41 -2.40
C GLY A 70 9.08 1.12 -2.28
N PRO A 71 9.92 1.73 -1.43
CA PRO A 71 9.96 3.17 -1.23
C PRO A 71 10.26 3.94 -2.52
N VAL A 72 9.53 5.03 -2.76
CA VAL A 72 9.74 5.88 -3.93
C VAL A 72 10.85 6.89 -3.65
N VAL A 73 11.99 6.73 -4.31
CA VAL A 73 13.14 7.64 -4.22
C VAL A 73 13.39 8.27 -5.59
N MET A 74 13.08 9.57 -5.73
CA MET A 74 13.16 10.29 -7.00
C MET A 74 14.60 10.40 -7.54
N ASN A 75 15.58 10.51 -6.66
CA ASN A 75 16.97 10.61 -7.06
C ASN A 75 17.57 9.22 -7.30
N ARG A 76 17.86 8.90 -8.57
CA ARG A 76 18.40 7.60 -8.97
C ARG A 76 19.75 7.23 -8.32
N LYS A 77 20.60 8.22 -8.03
CA LYS A 77 21.89 7.95 -7.37
C LYS A 77 21.70 7.55 -5.91
N VAL A 78 20.78 8.21 -5.23
CA VAL A 78 20.43 7.92 -3.83
C VAL A 78 19.69 6.59 -3.71
N ALA A 79 18.78 6.29 -4.65
CA ALA A 79 18.14 4.98 -4.73
C ALA A 79 19.18 3.85 -4.88
N ARG A 80 20.13 3.99 -5.82
CA ARG A 80 21.22 3.01 -6.00
C ARG A 80 22.16 2.90 -4.79
N ALA A 81 22.21 3.90 -3.94
CA ALA A 81 22.97 3.88 -2.68
C ALA A 81 22.21 3.17 -1.54
N GLY A 82 21.00 2.65 -1.80
CA GLY A 82 20.24 1.83 -0.86
C GLY A 82 19.10 2.55 -0.14
N LEU A 83 18.82 3.84 -0.41
CA LEU A 83 17.71 4.54 0.26
C LEU A 83 16.34 3.98 -0.13
N ASN A 84 16.21 3.26 -1.25
CA ASN A 84 14.99 2.60 -1.69
C ASN A 84 14.79 1.19 -1.07
N GLU A 85 15.71 0.74 -0.23
CA GLU A 85 15.53 -0.48 0.56
C GLU A 85 14.77 -0.13 1.86
N SER A 86 13.66 -0.82 2.10
CA SER A 86 12.88 -0.62 3.31
C SER A 86 13.49 -1.36 4.51
N LEU A 87 13.21 -0.89 5.72
CA LEU A 87 13.58 -1.61 6.95
C LEU A 87 13.05 -3.03 6.96
N PHE A 88 11.81 -3.23 6.47
CA PHE A 88 11.18 -4.56 6.36
C PHE A 88 12.03 -5.49 5.47
N GLU A 89 12.35 -5.05 4.26
CA GLU A 89 13.13 -5.82 3.30
C GLU A 89 14.53 -6.14 3.82
N ARG A 90 15.20 -5.15 4.39
CA ARG A 90 16.52 -5.35 5.00
C ARG A 90 16.50 -6.39 6.12
N LEU A 91 15.48 -6.38 6.96
CA LEU A 91 15.34 -7.40 8.03
C LEU A 91 15.11 -8.80 7.46
N VAL A 92 14.32 -8.93 6.38
CA VAL A 92 14.14 -10.20 5.68
C VAL A 92 15.46 -10.70 5.08
N LEU A 93 16.23 -9.83 4.45
CA LEU A 93 17.56 -10.17 3.91
C LEU A 93 18.55 -10.58 5.01
N LEU A 94 18.43 -10.03 6.21
CA LEU A 94 19.20 -10.44 7.38
C LEU A 94 18.72 -11.75 8.04
N GLY A 95 17.69 -12.39 7.47
CA GLY A 95 17.22 -13.71 7.90
C GLY A 95 16.04 -13.68 8.89
N VAL A 96 15.45 -12.51 9.17
CA VAL A 96 14.20 -12.43 9.92
C VAL A 96 13.08 -12.99 9.06
N LYS A 97 12.45 -14.07 9.54
CA LYS A 97 11.37 -14.73 8.80
C LYS A 97 10.03 -14.04 9.06
N PRO A 98 9.40 -13.43 8.03
CA PRO A 98 8.09 -12.82 8.18
C PRO A 98 7.01 -13.90 8.34
N ARG A 99 5.90 -13.54 8.97
CA ARG A 99 4.67 -14.33 8.99
C ARG A 99 3.81 -13.92 7.80
N ARG A 100 3.62 -14.83 6.85
CA ARG A 100 2.79 -14.60 5.66
C ARG A 100 1.31 -14.74 6.02
N LEU A 101 0.50 -13.77 5.58
CA LEU A 101 -0.95 -13.91 5.53
C LEU A 101 -1.30 -14.56 4.18
N GLU A 102 -1.94 -15.71 4.21
CA GLU A 102 -2.12 -16.56 3.02
C GLU A 102 -3.53 -16.46 2.44
N VAL A 103 -4.48 -15.84 3.15
CA VAL A 103 -5.87 -15.76 2.69
C VAL A 103 -6.21 -14.33 2.28
N GLN A 104 -6.59 -14.16 1.00
CA GLN A 104 -7.07 -12.89 0.48
C GLN A 104 -8.62 -12.85 0.45
N TYR A 105 -9.19 -11.68 0.78
CA TYR A 105 -10.62 -11.43 0.81
C TYR A 105 -11.06 -10.29 -0.14
N ARG A 106 -10.13 -9.70 -0.87
CA ARG A 106 -10.35 -8.51 -1.72
C ARG A 106 -10.84 -8.87 -3.10
N MET A 107 -10.08 -9.73 -3.78
CA MET A 107 -10.20 -9.97 -5.22
C MET A 107 -11.12 -11.15 -5.53
N HIS A 108 -11.73 -11.10 -6.74
CA HIS A 108 -12.28 -12.29 -7.37
C HIS A 108 -11.17 -13.35 -7.55
N PRO A 109 -11.44 -14.65 -7.33
CA PRO A 109 -10.43 -15.71 -7.46
C PRO A 109 -9.61 -15.69 -8.76
N SER A 110 -10.26 -15.42 -9.90
CA SER A 110 -9.55 -15.30 -11.20
C SER A 110 -8.53 -14.16 -11.26
N LEU A 111 -8.73 -13.08 -10.48
CA LEU A 111 -7.79 -11.96 -10.43
C LEU A 111 -6.62 -12.24 -9.51
N SER A 112 -6.77 -13.09 -8.50
CA SER A 112 -5.71 -13.46 -7.56
C SER A 112 -4.81 -14.57 -8.06
N GLU A 113 -5.23 -15.34 -9.07
CA GLU A 113 -4.51 -16.51 -9.57
C GLU A 113 -3.12 -16.16 -10.12
N PHE A 114 -3.06 -15.14 -10.99
CA PHE A 114 -1.78 -14.72 -11.58
C PHE A 114 -0.81 -14.17 -10.52
N PRO A 115 -1.18 -13.19 -9.66
CA PRO A 115 -0.29 -12.72 -8.60
C PRO A 115 0.15 -13.84 -7.64
N SER A 116 -0.76 -14.76 -7.29
CA SER A 116 -0.45 -15.90 -6.43
C SER A 116 0.68 -16.74 -6.99
N ASN A 117 0.57 -17.12 -8.26
CA ASN A 117 1.55 -17.98 -8.91
C ASN A 117 2.88 -17.28 -9.18
N MET A 118 2.85 -15.97 -9.52
CA MET A 118 4.05 -15.24 -9.90
C MET A 118 4.87 -14.75 -8.72
N PHE A 119 4.23 -14.36 -7.60
CA PHE A 119 4.88 -13.63 -6.51
C PHE A 119 4.78 -14.33 -5.15
N TYR A 120 3.85 -15.30 -5.01
CA TYR A 120 3.54 -15.91 -3.71
C TYR A 120 3.56 -17.44 -3.74
N ASP A 121 4.31 -18.04 -4.67
CA ASP A 121 4.53 -19.49 -4.80
C ASP A 121 3.22 -20.29 -4.95
N GLY A 122 2.15 -19.68 -5.45
CA GLY A 122 0.82 -20.28 -5.54
C GLY A 122 0.11 -20.47 -4.18
N MET A 123 0.63 -19.88 -3.12
CA MET A 123 0.16 -20.13 -1.74
C MET A 123 -1.03 -19.27 -1.32
N LEU A 124 -1.41 -18.23 -2.10
CA LEU A 124 -2.56 -17.40 -1.77
C LEU A 124 -3.87 -18.18 -1.94
N GLN A 125 -4.61 -18.27 -0.86
CA GLN A 125 -5.93 -18.87 -0.81
C GLN A 125 -7.02 -17.78 -0.92
N ASN A 126 -8.16 -18.13 -1.51
CA ASN A 126 -9.29 -17.23 -1.63
C ASN A 126 -10.26 -17.46 -0.47
N GLY A 127 -10.39 -16.49 0.43
CA GLY A 127 -11.39 -16.48 1.49
C GLY A 127 -12.78 -16.00 1.02
N VAL A 128 -12.92 -15.74 -0.29
CA VAL A 128 -14.18 -15.31 -0.94
C VAL A 128 -14.41 -16.14 -2.19
N SER A 129 -15.68 -16.41 -2.48
CA SER A 129 -16.07 -17.13 -3.69
C SER A 129 -16.18 -16.18 -4.90
N SER A 130 -16.13 -16.78 -6.11
CA SER A 130 -16.37 -16.04 -7.37
C SER A 130 -17.72 -15.34 -7.36
N HIS A 131 -18.76 -16.00 -6.85
CA HIS A 131 -20.11 -15.45 -6.81
C HIS A 131 -20.21 -14.21 -5.89
N GLU A 132 -19.50 -14.18 -4.76
CA GLU A 132 -19.49 -13.03 -3.84
C GLU A 132 -18.77 -11.82 -4.43
N ARG A 133 -17.83 -12.04 -5.33
CA ARG A 133 -17.03 -10.98 -5.96
C ARG A 133 -17.49 -10.62 -7.37
N LEU A 134 -18.43 -11.36 -7.94
CA LEU A 134 -19.04 -11.01 -9.22
C LEU A 134 -20.06 -9.88 -9.00
N ARG A 135 -19.79 -8.70 -9.57
CA ARG A 135 -20.66 -7.53 -9.46
C ARG A 135 -21.85 -7.67 -10.45
N LYS A 136 -23.03 -8.05 -9.94
CA LYS A 136 -24.22 -8.30 -10.77
C LYS A 136 -24.86 -7.04 -11.38
N HIS A 137 -24.55 -5.86 -10.84
CA HIS A 137 -25.16 -4.59 -11.27
C HIS A 137 -24.23 -3.74 -12.17
N VAL A 138 -23.13 -4.31 -12.62
CA VAL A 138 -22.17 -3.62 -13.48
C VAL A 138 -22.29 -4.22 -14.88
N ALA A 139 -22.73 -3.41 -15.84
CA ALA A 139 -22.95 -3.83 -17.23
C ALA A 139 -21.66 -3.81 -18.07
N ILE A 140 -20.51 -4.15 -17.48
CA ILE A 140 -19.26 -4.26 -18.23
C ILE A 140 -19.34 -5.52 -19.11
N PRO A 141 -19.08 -5.42 -20.42
CA PRO A 141 -19.11 -6.56 -21.34
C PRO A 141 -17.88 -7.46 -21.17
N TRP A 142 -17.89 -8.25 -20.12
CA TRP A 142 -16.82 -9.22 -19.88
C TRP A 142 -16.76 -10.24 -21.01
N PRO A 143 -15.57 -10.58 -21.57
CA PRO A 143 -15.44 -11.65 -22.56
C PRO A 143 -15.97 -12.99 -22.05
N ILE A 144 -15.78 -13.26 -20.76
CA ILE A 144 -16.36 -14.40 -20.06
C ILE A 144 -17.22 -13.85 -18.91
N PRO A 145 -18.54 -14.04 -18.93
CA PRO A 145 -19.45 -13.42 -17.95
C PRO A 145 -19.16 -13.74 -16.48
N THR A 146 -18.55 -14.90 -16.20
CA THR A 146 -18.18 -15.35 -14.85
C THR A 146 -16.78 -14.94 -14.42
N MET A 147 -16.01 -14.31 -15.30
CA MET A 147 -14.63 -13.90 -15.08
C MET A 147 -14.49 -12.38 -15.30
N PRO A 148 -14.47 -11.56 -14.24
CA PRO A 148 -14.41 -10.11 -14.36
C PRO A 148 -12.99 -9.64 -14.70
N MET A 149 -12.50 -10.08 -15.84
CA MET A 149 -11.16 -9.80 -16.34
C MET A 149 -11.20 -9.65 -17.85
N MET A 150 -10.55 -8.60 -18.36
CA MET A 150 -10.34 -8.42 -19.79
C MET A 150 -9.06 -7.64 -20.05
N PHE A 151 -8.50 -7.82 -21.22
CA PHE A 151 -7.46 -6.96 -21.75
C PHE A 151 -8.09 -6.06 -22.84
N TYR A 152 -8.06 -4.76 -22.63
CA TYR A 152 -8.54 -3.77 -23.58
C TYR A 152 -7.34 -3.01 -24.14
N GLN A 153 -7.02 -3.27 -25.41
CA GLN A 153 -5.93 -2.57 -26.09
C GLN A 153 -6.33 -1.12 -26.41
N ASN A 154 -5.62 -0.17 -25.84
CA ASN A 154 -5.77 1.25 -26.12
C ASN A 154 -4.56 1.75 -26.94
N LEU A 155 -4.81 2.38 -28.08
CA LEU A 155 -3.78 2.93 -28.97
C LEU A 155 -3.68 4.47 -28.91
N GLY A 156 -4.27 5.09 -27.87
CA GLY A 156 -4.17 6.52 -27.62
C GLY A 156 -2.74 6.94 -27.30
N GLN A 157 -2.39 8.16 -27.73
CA GLN A 157 -1.08 8.73 -27.42
C GLN A 157 -1.07 9.37 -26.02
N GLU A 158 0.06 9.27 -25.33
CA GLU A 158 0.30 10.01 -24.10
C GLU A 158 0.58 11.48 -24.41
N GLU A 159 0.01 12.35 -23.57
CA GLU A 159 0.23 13.79 -23.60
C GLU A 159 0.81 14.23 -22.26
N ILE A 160 1.61 15.30 -22.27
CA ILE A 160 2.04 15.93 -21.02
C ILE A 160 0.86 16.72 -20.45
N SER A 161 0.57 16.52 -19.17
CA SER A 161 -0.50 17.27 -18.51
C SER A 161 -0.23 18.79 -18.52
N PRO A 162 -1.24 19.64 -18.42
CA PRO A 162 -1.06 21.10 -18.36
C PRO A 162 -0.14 21.56 -17.21
N SER A 163 -0.02 20.78 -16.13
CA SER A 163 0.89 21.04 -15.02
C SER A 163 2.36 20.72 -15.34
N CYS A 164 2.66 20.09 -16.46
CA CYS A 164 3.99 19.61 -16.87
C CYS A 164 4.63 18.63 -15.87
N THR A 165 3.85 18.06 -14.94
CA THR A 165 4.35 17.18 -13.88
C THR A 165 3.95 15.72 -14.04
N SER A 166 3.01 15.42 -14.94
CA SER A 166 2.49 14.08 -15.20
C SER A 166 2.11 13.89 -16.65
N TYR A 167 1.85 12.65 -17.03
CA TYR A 167 1.31 12.27 -18.33
C TYR A 167 -0.18 11.97 -18.21
N LEU A 168 -0.90 12.14 -19.31
CA LEU A 168 -2.30 11.77 -19.44
C LEU A 168 -2.56 11.15 -20.82
N ASN A 169 -3.55 10.30 -20.91
CA ASN A 169 -4.04 9.72 -22.16
C ASN A 169 -5.55 9.94 -22.25
N ARG A 170 -5.97 10.91 -23.08
CA ARG A 170 -7.39 11.29 -23.21
C ARG A 170 -8.24 10.18 -23.81
N THR A 171 -7.68 9.40 -24.73
CA THR A 171 -8.37 8.27 -25.33
C THR A 171 -8.64 7.18 -24.30
N GLU A 172 -7.66 6.88 -23.46
CA GLU A 172 -7.80 5.93 -22.36
C GLU A 172 -8.85 6.39 -21.35
N ALA A 173 -8.79 7.65 -20.90
CA ALA A 173 -9.78 8.23 -20.01
C ALA A 173 -11.21 8.15 -20.58
N SER A 174 -11.39 8.49 -21.88
CA SER A 174 -12.70 8.38 -22.54
C SER A 174 -13.20 6.94 -22.66
N ASN A 175 -12.30 5.97 -22.90
CA ASN A 175 -12.67 4.57 -22.96
C ASN A 175 -13.06 4.04 -21.57
N VAL A 176 -12.36 4.43 -20.50
CA VAL A 176 -12.73 4.11 -19.11
C VAL A 176 -14.10 4.70 -18.78
N GLU A 177 -14.35 5.97 -19.12
CA GLU A 177 -15.65 6.62 -18.92
C GLU A 177 -16.79 5.82 -19.57
N LYS A 178 -16.64 5.44 -20.84
CA LYS A 178 -17.64 4.63 -21.56
C LYS A 178 -17.91 3.28 -20.90
N LEU A 179 -16.87 2.62 -20.39
CA LEU A 179 -17.00 1.32 -19.72
C LEU A 179 -17.68 1.42 -18.35
N VAL A 180 -17.49 2.53 -17.64
CA VAL A 180 -18.04 2.73 -16.29
C VAL A 180 -19.47 3.28 -16.32
N THR A 181 -19.83 4.02 -17.40
CA THR A 181 -21.14 4.67 -17.55
C THR A 181 -22.13 3.88 -18.41
N ALA A 182 -21.70 2.78 -19.02
CA ALA A 182 -22.55 1.88 -19.80
C ALA A 182 -23.37 0.95 -18.88
#